data_78172632ed11fdbac0a9ffc7a9f1af5e
#
_entry.id   78172632ed11fdbac0a9ffc7a9f1af5e
#
_cell.length_a   1.000
_cell.length_b   1.000
_cell.length_c   1.000
_cell.angle_alpha   90.00
_cell.angle_beta   90.00
_cell.angle_gamma   90.00
#
_symmetry.space_group_name_H-M   'P 1'
#
loop_
_entity.id
_entity.type
_entity.pdbx_description
1 polymer ?
#
loop_
_entity_poly.entity_id
_entity_poly.type
_entity_poly.pdbx_seq_one_letter_code
_entity_poly.pdbx_strand_id
1 'polypeptide(L)'
;MTQLPPPSEVKLGLVIDLDTCVGCHACVVACKGWNTENYGAPLGDEDPYGAEPVGSFLNRVHSYEVQPEEGPAQLVHFPKSCLHCEDAPCVTVCPTGASYKRAEDGIVLVNEDACIGCGLCAWACPYGARE
;
A
#
# COMPACT_ATOMS: atom_id res chain seq x y z
N MET A 1 -8.08 15.12 15.62
CA MET A 1 -7.67 14.94 14.23
C MET A 1 -6.22 15.36 14.08
N THR A 2 -5.42 14.54 13.47
CA THR A 2 -3.99 14.81 13.24
C THR A 2 -3.84 15.80 12.09
N GLN A 3 -3.01 16.82 12.28
CA GLN A 3 -2.74 17.79 11.22
C GLN A 3 -1.65 17.26 10.27
N LEU A 4 -1.81 17.56 8.99
CA LEU A 4 -0.77 17.31 8.01
C LEU A 4 0.37 18.34 8.19
N PRO A 5 1.64 17.94 8.03
CA PRO A 5 2.75 18.87 8.02
C PRO A 5 2.69 19.77 6.77
N PRO A 6 3.43 20.88 6.75
CA PRO A 6 3.60 21.65 5.53
C PRO A 6 4.24 20.79 4.42
N PRO A 7 4.02 21.13 3.15
CA PRO A 7 4.63 20.41 2.03
C PRO A 7 6.15 20.35 2.16
N SER A 8 6.72 19.16 1.95
CA SER A 8 8.16 18.96 1.95
C SER A 8 8.80 19.45 0.65
N GLU A 9 10.01 20.01 0.73
CA GLU A 9 10.81 20.35 -0.46
C GLU A 9 11.40 19.08 -1.12
N VAL A 10 11.58 18.01 -0.33
CA VAL A 10 12.04 16.72 -0.82
C VAL A 10 10.84 15.80 -0.97
N LYS A 11 10.54 15.40 -2.21
CA LYS A 11 9.50 14.43 -2.50
C LYS A 11 10.12 13.17 -3.07
N LEU A 12 9.92 12.06 -2.39
CA LEU A 12 10.25 10.74 -2.91
C LEU A 12 9.10 10.25 -3.79
N GLY A 13 9.43 9.60 -4.89
CA GLY A 13 8.47 9.00 -5.80
C GLY A 13 8.78 7.55 -6.08
N LEU A 14 7.75 6.74 -6.23
CA LEU A 14 7.84 5.37 -6.71
C LEU A 14 7.24 5.32 -8.10
N VAL A 15 8.07 4.93 -9.08
CA VAL A 15 7.61 4.73 -10.46
C VAL A 15 7.41 3.23 -10.69
N ILE A 16 6.22 2.86 -11.12
CA ILE A 16 5.85 1.50 -11.46
C ILE A 16 5.48 1.48 -12.94
N ASP A 17 6.30 0.80 -13.73
CA ASP A 17 6.06 0.63 -15.16
C ASP A 17 5.19 -0.62 -15.38
N LEU A 18 3.92 -0.38 -15.73
CA LEU A 18 2.94 -1.45 -15.91
C LEU A 18 3.20 -2.25 -17.20
N ASP A 19 3.87 -1.68 -18.19
CA ASP A 19 4.25 -2.40 -19.41
C ASP A 19 5.38 -3.39 -19.17
N THR A 20 6.21 -3.12 -18.16
CA THR A 20 7.32 -3.99 -17.78
C THR A 20 6.91 -5.03 -16.72
N CYS A 21 5.87 -4.76 -15.94
CA CYS A 21 5.44 -5.65 -14.85
C CYS A 21 4.89 -6.97 -15.40
N VAL A 22 5.49 -8.08 -14.96
CA VAL A 22 5.09 -9.45 -15.35
C VAL A 22 4.30 -10.18 -14.25
N GLY A 23 3.97 -9.51 -13.17
CA GLY A 23 3.18 -10.09 -12.06
C GLY A 23 3.92 -11.18 -11.28
N CYS A 24 5.24 -11.15 -11.20
CA CYS A 24 6.04 -12.20 -10.54
C CYS A 24 6.01 -12.17 -9.01
N HIS A 25 5.40 -11.16 -8.38
CA HIS A 25 5.29 -10.97 -6.92
C HIS A 25 6.61 -10.84 -6.16
N ALA A 26 7.75 -10.72 -6.83
CA ALA A 26 9.05 -10.55 -6.16
C ALA A 26 9.07 -9.30 -5.25
N CYS A 27 8.48 -8.20 -5.69
CA CYS A 27 8.34 -6.98 -4.89
C CYS A 27 7.47 -7.18 -3.64
N VAL A 28 6.43 -8.01 -3.71
CA VAL A 28 5.57 -8.35 -2.58
C VAL A 28 6.34 -9.11 -1.52
N VAL A 29 7.05 -10.16 -1.93
CA VAL A 29 7.85 -11.01 -1.04
C VAL A 29 9.00 -10.21 -0.41
N ALA A 30 9.69 -9.40 -1.20
CA ALA A 30 10.78 -8.56 -0.71
C ALA A 30 10.28 -7.52 0.31
N CYS A 31 9.14 -6.87 0.04
CA CYS A 31 8.52 -5.92 0.95
C CYS A 31 8.10 -6.60 2.26
N LYS A 32 7.44 -7.76 2.16
CA LYS A 32 7.03 -8.53 3.33
C LYS A 32 8.24 -8.99 4.14
N GLY A 33 9.26 -9.53 3.52
CA GLY A 33 10.48 -9.96 4.21
C GLY A 33 11.25 -8.83 4.90
N TRP A 34 11.18 -7.63 4.37
CA TRP A 34 11.85 -6.46 4.95
C TRP A 34 11.07 -5.83 6.12
N ASN A 35 9.75 -5.76 6.02
CA ASN A 35 8.92 -4.98 6.94
C ASN A 35 8.23 -5.81 8.03
N THR A 36 8.20 -7.14 7.90
CA THR A 36 7.57 -8.01 8.89
C THR A 36 8.61 -8.89 9.55
N GLU A 37 8.61 -8.98 10.86
CA GLU A 37 9.51 -9.87 11.60
C GLU A 37 9.14 -11.35 11.42
N ASN A 38 7.98 -11.62 10.83
CA ASN A 38 7.48 -12.97 10.67
C ASN A 38 7.75 -13.53 9.28
N TYR A 39 8.94 -14.05 9.10
CA TYR A 39 9.33 -14.81 7.89
C TYR A 39 8.52 -16.10 7.68
N GLY A 40 7.78 -16.51 8.68
CA GLY A 40 7.07 -17.78 8.68
C GLY A 40 5.58 -17.69 8.34
N ALA A 41 5.03 -16.49 8.10
CA ALA A 41 3.71 -16.42 7.49
C ALA A 41 3.87 -16.81 6.02
N PRO A 42 3.53 -18.05 5.64
CA PRO A 42 3.66 -18.44 4.26
C PRO A 42 2.75 -17.54 3.42
N LEU A 43 3.11 -17.35 2.17
CA LEU A 43 2.14 -17.11 1.11
C LEU A 43 1.25 -18.37 0.99
N GLY A 44 0.85 -18.94 2.11
CA GLY A 44 0.10 -20.17 2.26
C GLY A 44 -1.39 -19.95 2.14
N ASP A 45 -1.72 -18.94 1.42
CA ASP A 45 -3.01 -18.62 0.91
C ASP A 45 -3.31 -19.60 -0.22
N GLU A 46 -4.41 -20.30 -0.15
CA GLU A 46 -4.91 -21.15 -1.23
C GLU A 46 -5.19 -20.33 -2.49
N ASP A 47 -5.35 -19.02 -2.34
CA ASP A 47 -5.47 -18.04 -3.42
C ASP A 47 -4.49 -16.85 -3.22
N PRO A 48 -3.19 -17.05 -3.49
CA PRO A 48 -2.19 -15.99 -3.29
C PRO A 48 -2.38 -14.78 -4.21
N TYR A 49 -3.22 -14.91 -5.22
CA TYR A 49 -3.59 -13.85 -6.17
C TYR A 49 -4.97 -13.26 -5.88
N GLY A 50 -5.65 -13.77 -4.88
CA GLY A 50 -6.98 -13.32 -4.48
C GLY A 50 -6.99 -11.92 -3.88
N ALA A 51 -8.19 -11.40 -3.69
CA ALA A 51 -8.39 -10.05 -3.17
C ALA A 51 -8.10 -9.92 -1.67
N GLU A 52 -8.20 -11.02 -0.94
CA GLU A 52 -8.08 -11.05 0.53
C GLU A 52 -6.96 -12.01 0.96
N PRO A 53 -5.70 -11.54 1.01
CA PRO A 53 -4.58 -12.35 1.47
C PRO A 53 -4.66 -12.64 2.96
N VAL A 54 -4.10 -13.77 3.38
CA VAL A 54 -3.88 -14.06 4.78
C VAL A 54 -2.62 -13.34 5.27
N GLY A 55 -2.77 -12.53 6.33
CA GLY A 55 -1.69 -11.74 6.91
C GLY A 55 -1.48 -10.38 6.26
N SER A 56 -0.62 -9.58 6.87
CA SER A 56 -0.36 -8.21 6.43
C SER A 56 0.54 -8.15 5.21
N PHE A 57 0.08 -7.45 4.18
CA PHE A 57 0.84 -7.17 2.97
C PHE A 57 0.84 -5.68 2.67
N LEU A 58 1.99 -5.04 2.80
CA LEU A 58 2.16 -3.61 2.51
C LEU A 58 2.21 -3.31 1.00
N ASN A 59 2.51 -4.31 0.20
CA ASN A 59 2.50 -4.25 -1.25
C ASN A 59 1.89 -5.54 -1.80
N ARG A 60 1.07 -5.42 -2.82
CA ARG A 60 0.43 -6.57 -3.47
C ARG A 60 0.23 -6.30 -4.96
N VAL A 61 0.46 -7.33 -5.78
CA VAL A 61 0.20 -7.24 -7.21
C VAL A 61 -1.22 -7.73 -7.50
N HIS A 62 -2.03 -6.85 -8.08
CA HIS A 62 -3.34 -7.16 -8.61
C HIS A 62 -3.26 -7.38 -10.12
N SER A 63 -3.99 -8.37 -10.61
CA SER A 63 -4.05 -8.66 -12.04
C SER A 63 -5.45 -8.39 -12.57
N TYR A 64 -5.52 -7.63 -13.67
CA TYR A 64 -6.78 -7.24 -14.29
C TYR A 64 -6.77 -7.64 -15.75
N GLU A 65 -7.84 -8.26 -16.20
CA GLU A 65 -8.10 -8.44 -17.62
C GLU A 65 -8.80 -7.19 -18.17
N VAL A 66 -8.15 -6.53 -19.11
CA VAL A 66 -8.63 -5.30 -19.73
C VAL A 66 -8.94 -5.58 -21.19
N GLN A 67 -10.17 -5.30 -21.60
CA GLN A 67 -10.58 -5.36 -22.99
C GLN A 67 -10.54 -3.95 -23.58
N PRO A 68 -9.53 -3.61 -24.41
CA PRO A 68 -9.52 -2.33 -25.10
C PRO A 68 -10.64 -2.25 -26.15
N GLU A 69 -11.02 -1.04 -26.55
CA GLU A 69 -12.02 -0.83 -27.61
C GLU A 69 -11.58 -1.45 -28.93
N GLU A 70 -10.29 -1.42 -29.23
CA GLU A 70 -9.68 -2.07 -30.39
C GLU A 70 -8.52 -2.96 -29.95
N GLY A 71 -8.52 -4.21 -30.37
CA GLY A 71 -7.43 -5.17 -30.11
C GLY A 71 -7.82 -6.32 -29.18
N PRO A 72 -6.88 -7.22 -28.90
CA PRO A 72 -7.09 -8.35 -28.03
C PRO A 72 -7.14 -7.94 -26.55
N ALA A 73 -7.81 -8.75 -25.72
CA ALA A 73 -7.75 -8.62 -24.27
C ALA A 73 -6.30 -8.65 -23.78
N GLN A 74 -6.01 -7.78 -22.81
CA GLN A 74 -4.69 -7.64 -22.21
C GLN A 74 -4.76 -7.92 -20.72
N LEU A 75 -3.75 -8.60 -20.19
CA LEU A 75 -3.60 -8.80 -18.77
C LEU A 75 -2.65 -7.71 -18.23
N VAL A 76 -3.16 -6.89 -17.32
CA VAL A 76 -2.39 -5.82 -16.66
C VAL A 76 -2.11 -6.21 -15.23
N HIS A 77 -0.85 -6.19 -14.85
CA HIS A 77 -0.41 -6.41 -13.48
C HIS A 77 -0.11 -5.08 -12.81
N PHE A 78 -0.77 -4.81 -11.69
CA PHE A 78 -0.64 -3.55 -10.97
C PHE A 78 -0.10 -3.81 -9.55
N PRO A 79 1.19 -3.54 -9.29
CA PRO A 79 1.74 -3.50 -7.94
C PRO A 79 1.10 -2.38 -7.14
N LYS A 80 0.28 -2.73 -6.17
CA LYS A 80 -0.51 -1.79 -5.37
C LYS A 80 0.08 -1.66 -3.97
N SER A 81 0.46 -0.44 -3.60
CA SER A 81 0.99 -0.09 -2.30
C SER A 81 0.50 1.28 -1.86
N CYS A 82 0.94 1.74 -0.69
CA CYS A 82 0.67 3.10 -0.25
C CYS A 82 1.21 4.12 -1.25
N LEU A 83 0.40 5.10 -1.63
CA LEU A 83 0.78 6.18 -2.54
C LEU A 83 1.34 7.40 -1.82
N HIS A 84 1.45 7.38 -0.49
CA HIS A 84 1.97 8.48 0.32
C HIS A 84 1.35 9.83 -0.07
N CYS A 85 0.01 9.88 -0.10
CA CYS A 85 -0.78 11.00 -0.60
C CYS A 85 -0.33 12.34 -0.03
N GLU A 86 -0.44 13.41 -0.82
CA GLU A 86 -0.18 14.77 -0.35
C GLU A 86 -1.15 15.14 0.75
N ASP A 87 -2.44 15.02 0.48
CA ASP A 87 -3.53 15.17 1.43
C ASP A 87 -3.99 13.78 1.90
N ALA A 88 -3.26 13.20 2.84
CA ALA A 88 -3.49 11.84 3.30
C ALA A 88 -4.69 11.71 4.24
N PRO A 89 -5.86 11.22 3.78
CA PRO A 89 -7.05 11.12 4.63
C PRO A 89 -6.84 10.13 5.79
N CYS A 90 -6.02 9.11 5.62
CA CYS A 90 -5.67 8.17 6.67
C CYS A 90 -4.88 8.80 7.83
N VAL A 91 -4.22 9.94 7.60
CA VAL A 91 -3.56 10.72 8.66
C VAL A 91 -4.56 11.58 9.40
N THR A 92 -5.40 12.31 8.67
CA THR A 92 -6.34 13.27 9.27
C THR A 92 -7.43 12.62 10.11
N VAL A 93 -7.85 11.40 9.78
CA VAL A 93 -8.87 10.65 10.55
C VAL A 93 -8.29 9.93 11.77
N CYS A 94 -6.97 9.87 11.93
CA CYS A 94 -6.35 9.14 13.03
C CYS A 94 -6.57 9.87 14.37
N PRO A 95 -7.30 9.26 15.34
CA PRO A 95 -7.61 9.94 16.59
C PRO A 95 -6.43 10.07 17.53
N THR A 96 -5.45 9.17 17.41
CA THR A 96 -4.27 9.14 18.29
C THR A 96 -3.03 9.80 17.67
N GLY A 97 -3.09 10.15 16.38
CA GLY A 97 -1.91 10.63 15.66
C GLY A 97 -0.91 9.53 15.30
N ALA A 98 -1.27 8.26 15.50
CA ALA A 98 -0.42 7.12 15.14
C ALA A 98 -0.13 7.07 13.64
N SER A 99 -1.14 7.35 12.80
CA SER A 99 -0.92 7.56 11.38
C SER A 99 -0.47 9.00 11.15
N TYR A 100 0.70 9.17 10.61
CA TYR A 100 1.31 10.49 10.43
C TYR A 100 2.05 10.60 9.09
N LYS A 101 2.23 11.84 8.65
CA LYS A 101 3.04 12.15 7.48
C LYS A 101 4.34 12.80 7.94
N ARG A 102 5.45 12.23 7.52
CA ARG A 102 6.78 12.74 7.87
C ARG A 102 7.04 14.06 7.12
N ALA A 103 7.41 15.10 7.89
CA ALA A 103 7.60 16.45 7.33
C ALA A 103 8.82 16.55 6.41
N GLU A 104 9.83 15.69 6.61
CA GLU A 104 11.10 15.73 5.90
C GLU A 104 10.99 15.33 4.43
N ASP A 105 10.15 14.35 4.12
CA ASP A 105 10.05 13.74 2.79
C ASP A 105 8.62 13.40 2.35
N GLY A 106 7.65 13.68 3.19
CA GLY A 106 6.24 13.43 2.88
C GLY A 106 5.82 11.96 2.92
N ILE A 107 6.62 11.07 3.48
CA ILE A 107 6.25 9.65 3.62
C ILE A 107 5.20 9.49 4.71
N VAL A 108 4.16 8.71 4.42
CA VAL A 108 3.10 8.38 5.37
C VAL A 108 3.45 7.09 6.10
N LEU A 109 3.49 7.16 7.43
CA LEU A 109 3.90 6.08 8.31
C LEU A 109 2.87 5.85 9.42
N VAL A 110 3.05 4.77 10.17
CA VAL A 110 2.29 4.46 11.37
C VAL A 110 3.26 4.25 12.53
N ASN A 111 2.99 4.91 13.65
CA ASN A 111 3.63 4.61 14.92
C ASN A 111 2.82 3.52 15.62
N GLU A 112 3.38 2.33 15.69
CA GLU A 112 2.73 1.13 16.25
C GLU A 112 2.39 1.31 17.73
N ASP A 113 3.27 1.96 18.51
CA ASP A 113 3.08 2.17 19.93
C ASP A 113 1.88 3.09 20.25
N ALA A 114 1.55 4.00 19.34
CA ALA A 114 0.43 4.92 19.49
C ALA A 114 -0.86 4.40 18.81
N CYS A 115 -0.78 3.33 18.04
CA CYS A 115 -1.89 2.77 17.30
C CYS A 115 -2.83 1.98 18.22
N ILE A 116 -4.12 2.30 18.19
CA ILE A 116 -5.17 1.61 18.96
C ILE A 116 -5.97 0.60 18.14
N GLY A 117 -5.59 0.35 16.88
CA GLY A 117 -6.25 -0.64 16.02
C GLY A 117 -7.70 -0.29 15.62
N CYS A 118 -8.09 0.98 15.59
CA CYS A 118 -9.47 1.39 15.35
C CYS A 118 -9.98 1.23 13.91
N GLY A 119 -9.10 0.97 12.94
CA GLY A 119 -9.44 0.73 11.53
C GLY A 119 -9.87 1.96 10.73
N LEU A 120 -9.96 3.16 11.31
CA LEU A 120 -10.41 4.36 10.59
C LEU A 120 -9.52 4.71 9.39
N CYS A 121 -8.22 4.50 9.49
CA CYS A 121 -7.29 4.72 8.39
C CYS A 121 -7.50 3.76 7.22
N ALA A 122 -7.93 2.53 7.49
CA ALA A 122 -8.28 1.55 6.46
C ALA A 122 -9.54 2.00 5.69
N TRP A 123 -10.55 2.48 6.40
CA TRP A 123 -11.78 3.01 5.79
C TRP A 123 -11.53 4.28 4.97
N ALA A 124 -10.62 5.14 5.45
CA ALA A 124 -10.32 6.41 4.78
C ALA A 124 -9.42 6.23 3.54
N CYS A 125 -8.71 5.10 3.40
CA CYS A 125 -7.82 4.87 2.28
C CYS A 125 -8.61 4.46 1.02
N PRO A 126 -8.64 5.29 -0.04
CA PRO A 126 -9.38 4.94 -1.25
C PRO A 126 -8.69 3.83 -2.07
N TYR A 127 -7.46 3.49 -1.73
CA TYR A 127 -6.65 2.50 -2.45
C TYR A 127 -6.57 1.15 -1.73
N GLY A 128 -7.17 1.03 -0.53
CA GLY A 128 -7.07 -0.19 0.27
C GLY A 128 -5.63 -0.55 0.69
N ALA A 129 -4.79 0.46 0.92
CA ALA A 129 -3.38 0.28 1.28
C ALA A 129 -3.15 0.28 2.80
N ARG A 130 -4.18 0.04 3.60
CA ARG A 130 -4.15 -0.02 5.06
C ARG A 130 -4.84 -1.28 5.55
N GLU A 131 -4.17 -1.97 6.46
CA GLU A 131 -4.66 -3.15 7.17
C GLU A 131 -4.58 -2.93 8.68
#